data_41ec26f4ccc85079f4bf6fc5fc40cd80
#
_entry.id   41ec26f4ccc85079f4bf6fc5fc40cd80
#
_cell.length_a   1.000
_cell.length_b   1.000
_cell.length_c   1.000
_cell.angle_alpha   90.00
_cell.angle_beta   90.00
_cell.angle_gamma   90.00
#
_symmetry.space_group_name_H-M   'P 1'
#
loop_
_entity.id
_entity.type
_entity.pdbx_description
1 polymer ?
#
loop_
_entity_poly.entity_id
_entity_poly.type
_entity_poly.pdbx_seq_one_letter_code
_entity_poly.pdbx_strand_id
1 'polypeptide(L)'
;MQLYVIPGTCAVVPHTALEWTSADYELKLLDHDSVKSEEYLRINPQGAVPAIVDGDTIITQNIATQVYIDASYPDANIFGSDTSPAGKGEIMHWLGFLNADLHKVFAPLFGPDGFVEGNAAQENLKQKAKEKIAHLLRLPNEQLGKTDYLTGSKTTADIYLYITLTWAKKFEIDLSDYKNLDTFVKRIEEDKGLTAVIEQQGLEKIKTLEI
;
A
#
# COMPACT_ATOMS: atom_id res chain seq x y z
N MET A 1 16.53 -4.33 -13.13
CA MET A 1 15.10 -3.93 -12.86
C MET A 1 15.06 -2.50 -12.36
N GLN A 2 14.05 -1.69 -12.76
CA GLN A 2 13.80 -0.33 -12.25
C GLN A 2 12.40 -0.31 -11.63
N LEU A 3 12.28 0.30 -10.45
CA LEU A 3 11.00 0.51 -9.78
C LEU A 3 10.69 2.01 -9.71
N TYR A 4 9.56 2.42 -10.26
CA TYR A 4 9.07 3.80 -10.25
C TYR A 4 8.05 3.98 -9.14
N VAL A 5 8.27 4.97 -8.26
CA VAL A 5 7.42 5.26 -7.09
C VAL A 5 7.23 6.76 -6.90
N ILE A 6 6.11 7.14 -6.31
CA ILE A 6 5.95 8.43 -5.63
C ILE A 6 6.00 8.14 -4.14
N PRO A 7 6.82 8.83 -3.35
CA PRO A 7 6.93 8.60 -1.91
C PRO A 7 5.59 8.63 -1.18
N GLY A 8 5.39 7.67 -0.29
CA GLY A 8 4.19 7.57 0.54
C GLY A 8 2.91 7.13 -0.18
N THR A 9 3.01 6.65 -1.43
CA THR A 9 1.90 6.03 -2.16
C THR A 9 1.87 4.51 -1.94
N CYS A 10 0.89 3.84 -2.54
CA CYS A 10 0.83 2.37 -2.52
C CYS A 10 2.07 1.70 -3.14
N ALA A 11 2.93 2.43 -3.83
CA ALA A 11 4.20 1.94 -4.36
C ALA A 11 5.21 1.52 -3.25
N VAL A 12 4.98 1.90 -1.99
CA VAL A 12 5.67 1.35 -0.83
C VAL A 12 5.57 -0.18 -0.78
N VAL A 13 4.46 -0.76 -1.25
CA VAL A 13 4.23 -2.23 -1.19
C VAL A 13 5.21 -3.01 -2.07
N PRO A 14 5.26 -2.82 -3.41
CA PRO A 14 6.24 -3.52 -4.23
C PRO A 14 7.69 -3.10 -3.92
N HIS A 15 7.91 -1.89 -3.42
CA HIS A 15 9.24 -1.48 -2.97
C HIS A 15 9.71 -2.31 -1.77
N THR A 16 8.86 -2.48 -0.74
CA THR A 16 9.18 -3.34 0.40
C THR A 16 9.34 -4.81 -0.02
N ALA A 17 8.51 -5.27 -0.97
CA ALA A 17 8.66 -6.60 -1.53
C ALA A 17 10.04 -6.81 -2.16
N LEU A 18 10.58 -5.83 -2.92
CA LEU A 18 11.94 -5.90 -3.48
C LEU A 18 13.01 -5.91 -2.39
N GLU A 19 12.89 -5.09 -1.34
CA GLU A 19 13.82 -5.13 -0.20
C GLU A 19 13.87 -6.52 0.47
N TRP A 20 12.73 -7.21 0.54
CA TRP A 20 12.71 -8.59 1.07
C TRP A 20 13.41 -9.61 0.16
N THR A 21 13.49 -9.34 -1.15
CA THR A 21 14.19 -10.24 -2.09
C THR A 21 15.69 -10.07 -2.06
N SER A 22 16.22 -8.98 -1.52
CA SER A 22 17.61 -8.55 -1.64
C SER A 22 18.10 -8.44 -3.11
N ALA A 23 17.18 -8.18 -4.04
CA ALA A 23 17.48 -8.00 -5.46
C ALA A 23 18.18 -6.67 -5.71
N ASP A 24 19.05 -6.65 -6.72
CA ASP A 24 19.57 -5.39 -7.26
C ASP A 24 18.50 -4.72 -8.13
N TYR A 25 18.09 -3.53 -7.75
CA TYR A 25 17.16 -2.71 -8.51
C TYR A 25 17.51 -1.22 -8.42
N GLU A 26 17.07 -0.45 -9.39
CA GLU A 26 17.20 1.00 -9.39
C GLU A 26 15.87 1.63 -8.97
N LEU A 27 15.88 2.44 -7.91
CA LEU A 27 14.72 3.19 -7.45
C LEU A 27 14.60 4.50 -8.24
N LYS A 28 13.45 4.73 -8.86
CA LYS A 28 13.09 5.96 -9.56
C LYS A 28 12.03 6.71 -8.76
N LEU A 29 12.46 7.75 -8.03
CA LEU A 29 11.55 8.61 -7.30
C LEU A 29 10.91 9.62 -8.26
N LEU A 30 9.59 9.65 -8.29
CA LEU A 30 8.77 10.58 -9.06
C LEU A 30 7.97 11.48 -8.10
N ASP A 31 7.41 12.53 -8.66
CA ASP A 31 6.41 13.38 -8.02
C ASP A 31 5.12 13.46 -8.89
N HIS A 32 4.16 14.28 -8.46
CA HIS A 32 2.88 14.43 -9.16
C HIS A 32 2.98 15.12 -10.52
N ASP A 33 4.09 15.80 -10.82
CA ASP A 33 4.32 16.44 -12.12
C ASP A 33 5.08 15.49 -13.06
N SER A 34 6.10 14.83 -12.56
CA SER A 34 6.92 13.89 -13.35
C SER A 34 6.16 12.66 -13.83
N VAL A 35 5.12 12.18 -13.10
CA VAL A 35 4.25 11.10 -13.59
C VAL A 35 3.40 11.50 -14.80
N LYS A 36 3.28 12.81 -15.09
CA LYS A 36 2.57 13.34 -16.26
C LYS A 36 3.49 13.68 -17.42
N SER A 37 4.81 13.51 -17.25
CA SER A 37 5.78 13.75 -18.31
C SER A 37 5.60 12.79 -19.47
N GLU A 38 5.92 13.23 -20.69
CA GLU A 38 5.87 12.34 -21.87
C GLU A 38 6.77 11.12 -21.71
N GLU A 39 7.89 11.25 -21.01
CA GLU A 39 8.81 10.15 -20.73
C GLU A 39 8.12 9.06 -19.90
N TYR A 40 7.52 9.44 -18.77
CA TYR A 40 6.87 8.47 -17.91
C TYR A 40 5.57 7.93 -18.50
N LEU A 41 4.81 8.73 -19.25
CA LEU A 41 3.57 8.27 -19.91
C LEU A 41 3.84 7.21 -20.99
N ARG A 42 5.07 7.09 -21.52
CA ARG A 42 5.47 5.95 -22.38
C ARG A 42 5.63 4.65 -21.57
N ILE A 43 5.97 4.75 -20.28
CA ILE A 43 6.07 3.60 -19.36
C ILE A 43 4.67 3.24 -18.84
N ASN A 44 3.95 4.22 -18.29
CA ASN A 44 2.59 4.03 -17.81
C ASN A 44 1.66 5.14 -18.32
N PRO A 45 0.86 4.87 -19.34
CA PRO A 45 -0.08 5.85 -19.91
C PRO A 45 -1.13 6.37 -18.92
N GLN A 46 -1.33 5.69 -17.78
CA GLN A 46 -2.23 6.14 -16.73
C GLN A 46 -1.63 7.26 -15.86
N GLY A 47 -0.33 7.57 -16.00
CA GLY A 47 0.35 8.55 -15.15
C GLY A 47 0.28 8.19 -13.66
N ALA A 48 0.43 6.92 -13.33
CA ALA A 48 0.28 6.37 -11.98
C ALA A 48 1.45 5.45 -11.61
N VAL A 49 1.70 5.31 -10.32
CA VAL A 49 2.69 4.37 -9.75
C VAL A 49 1.98 3.27 -8.95
N PRO A 50 2.61 2.10 -8.73
CA PRO A 50 3.95 1.71 -9.16
C PRO A 50 4.04 1.31 -10.63
N ALA A 51 5.27 1.33 -11.16
CA ALA A 51 5.64 0.65 -12.41
C ALA A 51 7.00 -0.04 -12.22
N ILE A 52 7.16 -1.22 -12.80
CA ILE A 52 8.44 -1.93 -12.94
C ILE A 52 8.82 -1.93 -14.42
N VAL A 53 10.09 -1.62 -14.71
CA VAL A 53 10.72 -1.81 -16.01
C VAL A 53 11.89 -2.78 -15.84
N ASP A 54 11.84 -3.89 -16.54
CA ASP A 54 12.88 -4.93 -16.50
C ASP A 54 13.20 -5.41 -17.92
N GLY A 55 14.28 -4.89 -18.49
CA GLY A 55 14.56 -5.00 -19.93
C GLY A 55 13.43 -4.41 -20.75
N ASP A 56 12.83 -5.22 -21.61
CA ASP A 56 11.69 -4.83 -22.46
C ASP A 56 10.32 -5.04 -21.77
N THR A 57 10.31 -5.56 -20.56
CA THR A 57 9.08 -5.84 -19.80
C THR A 57 8.67 -4.63 -18.97
N ILE A 58 7.42 -4.20 -19.11
CA ILE A 58 6.83 -3.13 -18.30
C ILE A 58 5.62 -3.71 -17.56
N ILE A 59 5.63 -3.63 -16.23
CA ILE A 59 4.54 -4.08 -15.36
C ILE A 59 4.01 -2.88 -14.59
N THR A 60 2.72 -2.62 -14.70
CA THR A 60 2.02 -1.58 -13.93
C THR A 60 0.92 -2.22 -13.08
N GLN A 61 0.32 -1.47 -12.17
CA GLN A 61 -0.64 -1.91 -11.17
C GLN A 61 0.02 -2.60 -9.95
N ASN A 62 -0.40 -2.17 -8.77
CA ASN A 62 0.21 -2.60 -7.51
C ASN A 62 0.27 -4.12 -7.33
N ILE A 63 -0.85 -4.83 -7.55
CA ILE A 63 -0.88 -6.29 -7.40
C ILE A 63 -0.06 -6.98 -8.49
N ALA A 64 -0.11 -6.48 -9.72
CA ALA A 64 0.64 -7.08 -10.83
C ALA A 64 2.17 -6.95 -10.63
N THR A 65 2.64 -5.83 -10.09
CA THR A 65 4.07 -5.67 -9.75
C THR A 65 4.50 -6.63 -8.64
N GLN A 66 3.65 -6.88 -7.65
CA GLN A 66 3.91 -7.89 -6.62
C GLN A 66 3.98 -9.30 -7.20
N VAL A 67 3.03 -9.68 -8.07
CA VAL A 67 3.04 -10.99 -8.75
C VAL A 67 4.30 -11.17 -9.59
N TYR A 68 4.75 -10.12 -10.27
CA TYR A 68 6.00 -10.15 -11.04
C TYR A 68 7.22 -10.38 -10.12
N ILE A 69 7.28 -9.68 -8.98
CA ILE A 69 8.36 -9.84 -7.99
C ILE A 69 8.35 -11.27 -7.40
N ASP A 70 7.17 -11.77 -6.99
CA ASP A 70 7.03 -13.13 -6.44
C ASP A 70 7.52 -14.20 -7.43
N ALA A 71 7.11 -14.08 -8.69
CA ALA A 71 7.53 -15.02 -9.74
C ALA A 71 9.02 -14.92 -10.07
N SER A 72 9.62 -13.73 -9.95
CA SER A 72 11.05 -13.51 -10.21
C SER A 72 11.94 -13.95 -9.03
N TYR A 73 11.42 -13.88 -7.80
CA TYR A 73 12.15 -14.16 -6.56
C TYR A 73 11.32 -15.02 -5.60
N PRO A 74 10.99 -16.27 -5.98
CA PRO A 74 10.03 -17.10 -5.23
C PRO A 74 10.50 -17.43 -3.80
N ASP A 75 11.81 -17.46 -3.56
CA ASP A 75 12.37 -17.75 -2.23
C ASP A 75 12.11 -16.63 -1.21
N ALA A 76 11.77 -15.43 -1.66
CA ALA A 76 11.44 -14.33 -0.78
C ALA A 76 10.09 -14.50 -0.08
N ASN A 77 9.21 -15.38 -0.60
CA ASN A 77 7.90 -15.69 -0.03
C ASN A 77 7.06 -14.44 0.31
N ILE A 78 7.08 -13.45 -0.59
CA ILE A 78 6.42 -12.15 -0.34
C ILE A 78 4.91 -12.28 -0.12
N PHE A 79 4.30 -13.37 -0.59
CA PHE A 79 2.90 -13.75 -0.38
C PHE A 79 2.70 -14.77 0.75
N GLY A 80 3.76 -15.04 1.54
CA GLY A 80 3.75 -16.03 2.60
C GLY A 80 4.18 -17.42 2.13
N SER A 81 4.44 -18.31 3.10
CA SER A 81 4.96 -19.65 2.84
C SER A 81 3.86 -20.69 2.55
N ASP A 82 2.58 -20.38 2.79
CA ASP A 82 1.47 -21.29 2.46
C ASP A 82 1.11 -21.20 0.98
N THR A 83 1.68 -22.12 0.20
CA THR A 83 1.43 -22.22 -1.26
C THR A 83 0.21 -23.07 -1.61
N SER A 84 -0.55 -23.55 -0.63
CA SER A 84 -1.81 -24.28 -0.84
C SER A 84 -2.84 -23.40 -1.57
N PRO A 85 -3.85 -24.01 -2.22
CA PRO A 85 -4.96 -23.23 -2.80
C PRO A 85 -5.66 -22.33 -1.78
N ALA A 86 -5.76 -22.75 -0.51
CA ALA A 86 -6.35 -21.95 0.56
C ALA A 86 -5.47 -20.74 0.92
N GLY A 87 -4.16 -20.93 1.15
CA GLY A 87 -3.23 -19.84 1.45
C GLY A 87 -3.13 -18.82 0.32
N LYS A 88 -3.05 -19.31 -0.94
CA LYS A 88 -3.11 -18.44 -2.11
C LYS A 88 -4.43 -17.65 -2.21
N GLY A 89 -5.54 -18.28 -1.89
CA GLY A 89 -6.84 -17.61 -1.85
C GLY A 89 -6.90 -16.54 -0.76
N GLU A 90 -6.35 -16.83 0.41
CA GLU A 90 -6.36 -15.91 1.56
C GLU A 90 -5.52 -14.65 1.30
N ILE A 91 -4.28 -14.79 0.80
CA ILE A 91 -3.47 -13.62 0.45
C ILE A 91 -4.13 -12.76 -0.64
N MET A 92 -4.70 -13.38 -1.66
CA MET A 92 -5.40 -12.65 -2.74
C MET A 92 -6.70 -11.99 -2.24
N HIS A 93 -7.39 -12.58 -1.25
CA HIS A 93 -8.52 -11.95 -0.58
C HIS A 93 -8.10 -10.63 0.08
N TRP A 94 -7.04 -10.65 0.90
CA TRP A 94 -6.55 -9.44 1.56
C TRP A 94 -6.03 -8.39 0.59
N LEU A 95 -5.24 -8.79 -0.40
CA LEU A 95 -4.76 -7.87 -1.44
C LEU A 95 -5.92 -7.27 -2.25
N GLY A 96 -6.92 -8.08 -2.59
CA GLY A 96 -8.13 -7.63 -3.27
C GLY A 96 -8.90 -6.61 -2.42
N PHE A 97 -9.17 -6.92 -1.16
CA PHE A 97 -9.83 -6.02 -0.22
C PHE A 97 -9.07 -4.68 -0.07
N LEU A 98 -7.75 -4.75 0.16
CA LEU A 98 -6.94 -3.55 0.36
C LEU A 98 -6.87 -2.69 -0.90
N ASN A 99 -6.71 -3.29 -2.08
CA ASN A 99 -6.57 -2.58 -3.35
C ASN A 99 -7.90 -2.08 -3.92
N ALA A 100 -8.94 -2.92 -3.89
CA ALA A 100 -10.19 -2.63 -4.57
C ALA A 100 -11.24 -1.96 -3.67
N ASP A 101 -11.28 -2.31 -2.38
CA ASP A 101 -12.29 -1.80 -1.47
C ASP A 101 -11.77 -0.66 -0.61
N LEU A 102 -10.61 -0.83 0.08
CA LEU A 102 -10.11 0.17 1.02
C LEU A 102 -9.39 1.33 0.33
N HIS A 103 -8.39 1.05 -0.51
CA HIS A 103 -7.56 2.09 -1.13
C HIS A 103 -8.41 3.11 -1.91
N LYS A 104 -9.37 2.65 -2.69
CA LYS A 104 -10.19 3.53 -3.54
C LYS A 104 -11.02 4.53 -2.75
N VAL A 105 -11.38 4.21 -1.52
CA VAL A 105 -12.17 5.12 -0.67
C VAL A 105 -11.34 6.31 -0.19
N PHE A 106 -10.02 6.25 -0.26
CA PHE A 106 -9.15 7.39 0.02
C PHE A 106 -9.12 8.44 -1.10
N ALA A 107 -9.49 8.08 -2.34
CA ALA A 107 -9.40 8.99 -3.48
C ALA A 107 -10.12 10.35 -3.25
N PRO A 108 -11.32 10.42 -2.67
CA PRO A 108 -11.96 11.69 -2.35
C PRO A 108 -11.23 12.54 -1.30
N LEU A 109 -10.38 11.94 -0.48
CA LEU A 109 -9.58 12.67 0.52
C LEU A 109 -8.33 13.31 -0.12
N PHE A 110 -7.75 12.66 -1.14
CA PHE A 110 -6.60 13.17 -1.87
C PHE A 110 -6.97 14.24 -2.90
N GLY A 111 -8.11 14.08 -3.60
CA GLY A 111 -8.54 15.00 -4.66
C GLY A 111 -10.06 15.06 -4.76
N PRO A 112 -10.75 15.77 -3.86
CA PRO A 112 -12.22 15.85 -3.83
C PRO A 112 -12.82 16.58 -5.03
N ASP A 113 -12.06 17.48 -5.64
CA ASP A 113 -12.41 18.25 -6.83
C ASP A 113 -12.62 17.39 -8.08
N GLY A 114 -11.97 16.24 -8.15
CA GLY A 114 -12.20 15.24 -9.20
C GLY A 114 -13.54 14.51 -9.11
N PHE A 115 -14.32 14.71 -8.03
CA PHE A 115 -15.59 14.01 -7.78
C PHE A 115 -16.79 14.95 -7.74
N VAL A 116 -16.66 16.10 -7.07
CA VAL A 116 -17.75 17.07 -6.88
C VAL A 116 -17.22 18.49 -6.86
N GLU A 117 -18.07 19.45 -7.29
CA GLU A 117 -17.78 20.87 -7.23
C GLU A 117 -18.37 21.51 -5.95
N GLY A 118 -17.68 22.52 -5.44
CA GLY A 118 -18.13 23.34 -4.32
C GLY A 118 -17.73 22.81 -2.95
N ASN A 119 -17.23 23.69 -2.09
CA ASN A 119 -16.62 23.39 -0.81
C ASN A 119 -17.52 22.54 0.10
N ALA A 120 -18.81 22.87 0.21
CA ALA A 120 -19.73 22.14 1.08
C ALA A 120 -19.94 20.68 0.62
N ALA A 121 -20.02 20.43 -0.71
CA ALA A 121 -20.14 19.09 -1.26
C ALA A 121 -18.84 18.29 -1.07
N GLN A 122 -17.69 18.91 -1.26
CA GLN A 122 -16.38 18.30 -1.05
C GLN A 122 -16.18 17.91 0.42
N GLU A 123 -16.52 18.76 1.38
CA GLU A 123 -16.41 18.44 2.81
C GLU A 123 -17.36 17.30 3.22
N ASN A 124 -18.60 17.28 2.72
CA ASN A 124 -19.50 16.16 2.97
C ASN A 124 -18.97 14.85 2.36
N LEU A 125 -18.38 14.90 1.15
CA LEU A 125 -17.78 13.74 0.49
C LEU A 125 -16.59 13.20 1.30
N LYS A 126 -15.70 14.09 1.75
CA LYS A 126 -14.56 13.71 2.62
C LYS A 126 -15.03 13.06 3.92
N GLN A 127 -16.05 13.64 4.58
CA GLN A 127 -16.58 13.08 5.82
C GLN A 127 -17.12 11.66 5.60
N LYS A 128 -17.92 11.45 4.54
CA LYS A 128 -18.42 10.11 4.18
C LYS A 128 -17.30 9.12 3.85
N ALA A 129 -16.23 9.58 3.19
CA ALA A 129 -15.08 8.76 2.91
C ALA A 129 -14.37 8.33 4.21
N LYS A 130 -14.14 9.25 5.16
CA LYS A 130 -13.57 8.94 6.48
C LYS A 130 -14.39 7.89 7.23
N GLU A 131 -15.71 8.07 7.30
CA GLU A 131 -16.62 7.10 7.95
C GLU A 131 -16.55 5.71 7.28
N LYS A 132 -16.52 5.68 5.94
CA LYS A 132 -16.41 4.43 5.20
C LYS A 132 -15.05 3.73 5.42
N ILE A 133 -13.95 4.49 5.45
CA ILE A 133 -12.61 3.96 5.72
C ILE A 133 -12.56 3.36 7.13
N ALA A 134 -13.02 4.09 8.15
CA ALA A 134 -13.10 3.59 9.52
C ALA A 134 -13.91 2.29 9.59
N HIS A 135 -15.07 2.24 8.93
CA HIS A 135 -15.89 1.04 8.87
C HIS A 135 -15.15 -0.16 8.21
N LEU A 136 -14.45 0.07 7.10
CA LEU A 136 -13.70 -0.99 6.41
C LEU A 136 -12.53 -1.49 7.24
N LEU A 137 -11.84 -0.61 7.96
CA LEU A 137 -10.71 -0.97 8.83
C LEU A 137 -11.11 -1.83 10.04
N ARG A 138 -12.42 -1.98 10.33
CA ARG A 138 -12.89 -2.93 11.33
C ARG A 138 -12.48 -4.37 10.99
N LEU A 139 -12.57 -4.76 9.72
CA LEU A 139 -12.26 -6.12 9.29
C LEU A 139 -10.78 -6.50 9.58
N PRO A 140 -9.77 -5.76 9.13
CA PRO A 140 -8.39 -6.07 9.48
C PRO A 140 -8.12 -5.93 11.00
N ASN A 141 -8.78 -5.00 11.71
CA ASN A 141 -8.65 -4.93 13.17
C ASN A 141 -9.13 -6.21 13.87
N GLU A 142 -10.28 -6.76 13.46
CA GLU A 142 -10.80 -8.02 14.00
C GLU A 142 -9.87 -9.20 13.66
N GLN A 143 -9.30 -9.24 12.47
CA GLN A 143 -8.35 -10.28 12.06
C GLN A 143 -7.06 -10.22 12.88
N LEU A 144 -6.49 -9.03 13.05
CA LEU A 144 -5.27 -8.80 13.82
C LEU A 144 -5.46 -9.00 15.35
N GLY A 145 -6.69 -9.14 15.81
CA GLY A 145 -6.99 -9.62 17.16
C GLY A 145 -6.84 -11.14 17.33
N LYS A 146 -6.72 -11.89 16.23
CA LYS A 146 -6.58 -13.36 16.20
C LYS A 146 -5.18 -13.80 15.82
N THR A 147 -4.51 -13.01 14.99
CA THR A 147 -3.19 -13.33 14.41
C THR A 147 -2.30 -12.07 14.40
N ASP A 148 -1.01 -12.28 14.35
CA ASP A 148 -0.03 -11.18 14.31
C ASP A 148 -0.03 -10.41 12.98
N TYR A 149 -0.38 -11.08 11.88
CA TYR A 149 -0.44 -10.58 10.52
C TYR A 149 -1.72 -11.04 9.84
N LEU A 150 -2.13 -10.39 8.76
CA LEU A 150 -3.42 -10.64 8.10
C LEU A 150 -3.62 -12.11 7.70
N THR A 151 -2.55 -12.78 7.26
CA THR A 151 -2.56 -14.20 6.87
C THR A 151 -1.84 -15.11 7.89
N GLY A 152 -1.65 -14.64 9.13
CA GLY A 152 -0.89 -15.34 10.17
C GLY A 152 0.63 -15.20 10.06
N SER A 153 1.19 -15.01 8.87
CA SER A 153 2.59 -14.67 8.62
C SER A 153 2.69 -13.35 7.87
N LYS A 154 3.83 -12.66 8.01
CA LYS A 154 4.07 -11.39 7.34
C LYS A 154 4.08 -11.54 5.82
N THR A 155 3.30 -10.71 5.12
CA THR A 155 3.16 -10.67 3.67
C THR A 155 3.06 -9.24 3.15
N THR A 156 3.03 -9.07 1.82
CA THR A 156 2.80 -7.76 1.20
C THR A 156 1.43 -7.16 1.49
N ALA A 157 0.44 -7.97 1.88
CA ALA A 157 -0.85 -7.46 2.36
C ALA A 157 -0.70 -6.63 3.64
N ASP A 158 0.22 -7.02 4.53
CA ASP A 158 0.50 -6.28 5.76
C ASP A 158 1.15 -4.92 5.44
N ILE A 159 2.05 -4.86 4.47
CA ILE A 159 2.62 -3.59 3.99
C ILE A 159 1.55 -2.72 3.35
N TYR A 160 0.61 -3.33 2.61
CA TYR A 160 -0.50 -2.58 2.01
C TYR A 160 -1.44 -2.02 3.09
N LEU A 161 -1.75 -2.80 4.11
CA LEU A 161 -2.51 -2.29 5.26
C LEU A 161 -1.77 -1.13 5.92
N TYR A 162 -0.46 -1.29 6.20
CA TYR A 162 0.35 -0.25 6.82
C TYR A 162 0.28 1.08 6.06
N ILE A 163 0.50 1.08 4.75
CA ILE A 163 0.46 2.33 3.98
C ILE A 163 -0.95 2.97 3.99
N THR A 164 -2.02 2.20 4.00
CA THR A 164 -3.37 2.76 4.16
C THR A 164 -3.61 3.34 5.56
N LEU A 165 -2.97 2.79 6.59
CA LEU A 165 -3.01 3.34 7.95
C LEU A 165 -2.21 4.66 8.06
N THR A 166 -1.10 4.81 7.32
CA THR A 166 -0.41 6.11 7.26
C THR A 166 -1.30 7.18 6.64
N TRP A 167 -2.08 6.84 5.60
CA TRP A 167 -3.05 7.76 5.03
C TRP A 167 -4.20 8.05 5.99
N ALA A 168 -4.70 7.03 6.72
CA ALA A 168 -5.74 7.24 7.72
C ALA A 168 -5.30 8.24 8.79
N LYS A 169 -4.07 8.11 9.29
CA LYS A 169 -3.48 9.08 10.23
C LYS A 169 -3.32 10.47 9.62
N LYS A 170 -2.79 10.57 8.39
CA LYS A 170 -2.65 11.84 7.65
C LYS A 170 -3.96 12.61 7.53
N PHE A 171 -5.07 11.91 7.33
CA PHE A 171 -6.40 12.49 7.20
C PHE A 171 -7.16 12.56 8.53
N GLU A 172 -6.52 12.27 9.65
CA GLU A 172 -7.10 12.33 10.99
C GLU A 172 -8.41 11.51 11.08
N ILE A 173 -8.37 10.27 10.58
CA ILE A 173 -9.47 9.33 10.71
C ILE A 173 -9.40 8.73 12.12
N ASP A 174 -10.45 8.90 12.90
CA ASP A 174 -10.50 8.36 14.27
C ASP A 174 -10.50 6.82 14.23
N LEU A 175 -9.43 6.24 14.74
CA LEU A 175 -9.22 4.81 14.88
C LEU A 175 -8.93 4.43 16.35
N SER A 176 -9.31 5.26 17.31
CA SER A 176 -9.03 5.08 18.75
C SER A 176 -9.58 3.76 19.30
N ASP A 177 -10.68 3.24 18.74
CA ASP A 177 -11.27 1.95 19.10
C ASP A 177 -10.54 0.74 18.49
N TYR A 178 -9.61 0.96 17.54
CA TYR A 178 -8.95 -0.12 16.77
C TYR A 178 -7.56 -0.46 17.34
N LYS A 179 -7.52 -0.96 18.57
CA LYS A 179 -6.28 -1.24 19.32
C LYS A 179 -5.38 -2.28 18.65
N ASN A 180 -5.97 -3.24 17.92
CA ASN A 180 -5.18 -4.26 17.23
C ASN A 180 -4.42 -3.66 16.03
N LEU A 181 -4.98 -2.65 15.36
CA LEU A 181 -4.28 -1.91 14.31
C LEU A 181 -3.11 -1.11 14.86
N ASP A 182 -3.25 -0.49 16.05
CA ASP A 182 -2.14 0.23 16.68
C ASP A 182 -1.00 -0.72 17.10
N THR A 183 -1.36 -1.88 17.65
CA THR A 183 -0.38 -2.94 17.98
C THR A 183 0.32 -3.46 16.71
N PHE A 184 -0.43 -3.64 15.63
CA PHE A 184 0.12 -4.05 14.35
C PHE A 184 1.09 -3.02 13.77
N VAL A 185 0.78 -1.72 13.83
CA VAL A 185 1.67 -0.65 13.37
C VAL A 185 3.03 -0.74 14.06
N LYS A 186 3.05 -0.87 15.37
CA LYS A 186 4.30 -1.00 16.15
C LYS A 186 5.12 -2.21 15.70
N ARG A 187 4.45 -3.34 15.44
CA ARG A 187 5.10 -4.58 14.98
C ARG A 187 5.65 -4.48 13.57
N ILE A 188 4.86 -3.97 12.62
CA ILE A 188 5.28 -3.91 11.22
C ILE A 188 6.40 -2.89 10.98
N GLU A 189 6.49 -1.85 11.80
CA GLU A 189 7.58 -0.86 11.75
C GLU A 189 8.93 -1.39 12.25
N GLU A 190 8.98 -2.59 12.83
CA GLU A 190 10.22 -3.31 13.15
C GLU A 190 10.79 -4.05 11.92
N ASP A 191 10.00 -4.18 10.84
CA ASP A 191 10.46 -4.82 9.61
C ASP A 191 11.58 -4.03 8.95
N LYS A 192 12.70 -4.73 8.65
CA LYS A 192 13.89 -4.10 8.08
C LYS A 192 13.68 -3.61 6.65
N GLY A 193 12.95 -4.36 5.83
CA GLY A 193 12.63 -3.97 4.46
C GLY A 193 11.77 -2.72 4.43
N LEU A 194 10.70 -2.67 5.24
CA LEU A 194 9.87 -1.48 5.36
C LEU A 194 10.66 -0.28 5.91
N THR A 195 11.55 -0.51 6.89
CA THR A 195 12.41 0.56 7.43
C THR A 195 13.32 1.14 6.35
N ALA A 196 13.97 0.29 5.55
CA ALA A 196 14.80 0.72 4.43
C ALA A 196 13.99 1.55 3.40
N VAL A 197 12.77 1.11 3.06
CA VAL A 197 11.88 1.84 2.14
C VAL A 197 11.47 3.21 2.70
N ILE A 198 11.15 3.28 4.00
CA ILE A 198 10.82 4.55 4.66
C ILE A 198 11.98 5.53 4.54
N GLU A 199 13.21 5.08 4.81
CA GLU A 199 14.43 5.89 4.68
C GLU A 199 14.70 6.30 3.23
N GLN A 200 14.65 5.36 2.28
CA GLN A 200 14.91 5.62 0.85
C GLN A 200 13.89 6.56 0.22
N GLN A 201 12.64 6.54 0.68
CA GLN A 201 11.59 7.44 0.20
C GLN A 201 11.50 8.75 1.01
N GLY A 202 12.34 8.96 2.03
CA GLY A 202 12.30 10.13 2.90
C GLY A 202 11.01 10.26 3.71
N LEU A 203 10.42 9.13 4.11
CA LEU A 203 9.18 9.07 4.89
C LEU A 203 9.48 8.99 6.39
N GLU A 204 8.45 9.15 7.20
CA GLU A 204 8.50 8.96 8.64
C GLU A 204 7.61 7.79 9.09
N LYS A 205 8.05 7.07 10.12
CA LYS A 205 7.23 6.06 10.80
C LYS A 205 6.07 6.73 11.53
N ILE A 206 4.90 6.11 11.50
CA ILE A 206 3.71 6.68 12.19
C ILE A 206 3.65 6.35 13.68
N LYS A 207 4.38 5.33 14.13
CA LYS A 207 4.58 4.89 15.54
C LYS A 207 3.30 4.49 16.28
N THR A 208 2.22 5.20 16.07
CA THR A 208 0.90 4.97 16.67
C THR A 208 -0.19 5.58 15.82
N LEU A 209 -1.41 5.04 15.93
CA LEU A 209 -2.62 5.58 15.31
C LEU A 209 -3.35 6.60 16.19
N GLU A 210 -2.88 6.83 17.42
CA GLU A 210 -3.40 7.91 18.26
C GLU A 210 -3.17 9.26 17.57
N ILE A 211 -4.21 10.09 17.55
CA ILE A 211 -4.24 11.43 16.95
C ILE A 211 -3.94 12.46 18.04
#